data_573ff46f3776722eeefe25a3a8caa7f8
#
_entry.id   573ff46f3776722eeefe25a3a8caa7f8
#
_cell.length_a   1.000
_cell.length_b   1.000
_cell.length_c   1.000
_cell.angle_alpha   90.00
_cell.angle_beta   90.00
_cell.angle_gamma   90.00
#
_symmetry.space_group_name_H-M   'P 1'
#
loop_
_entity.id
_entity.type
_entity.pdbx_description
1 polymer ?
#
loop_
_entity_poly.entity_id
_entity_poly.type
_entity_poly.pdbx_seq_one_letter_code
_entity_poly.pdbx_strand_id
1 'polypeptide(L)'
;MTFYPPAGSARGNRAPRTAFRLDRRPAGGLAVGMPADTVIQATLALRKTLAGLKFPAPADYVYRPLDYAWAPHEAYLRRHAAAGPRKVLFLGMNPGPFGMAQTGVPFGEVAAVRDWLGIDLPVGRPEREHPGKPVTGFACHRSEVSGRRLWGLFQERFGTADRFFAEHLVHNYCPLLFLENTKLGRNAVPEELPAEAMTPVNVACDRLLRRMVESLGITTVVGIGGYAEERARTALDGLLVTYAKVPHPSPANPVANRGWSAAATKALVEQEVWS
;
A
#
# COMPACT_ATOMS: atom_id res chain seq x y z
N MET A 1 -82.51 -3.43 -36.97
CA MET A 1 -82.35 -4.61 -37.83
C MET A 1 -81.07 -5.30 -37.43
N THR A 2 -81.13 -6.22 -36.49
CA THR A 2 -81.21 -7.65 -36.68
C THR A 2 -80.18 -8.22 -37.64
N PHE A 3 -79.14 -8.89 -37.12
CA PHE A 3 -78.86 -10.28 -37.48
C PHE A 3 -77.69 -10.83 -36.64
N TYR A 4 -77.96 -11.85 -35.81
CA TYR A 4 -77.08 -12.93 -35.36
C TYR A 4 -77.30 -14.13 -36.37
N PRO A 5 -76.43 -15.10 -36.54
CA PRO A 5 -75.66 -15.98 -35.70
C PRO A 5 -74.42 -16.60 -36.44
N PRO A 6 -73.91 -17.82 -36.10
CA PRO A 6 -73.92 -18.65 -34.91
C PRO A 6 -72.53 -19.10 -34.44
N ALA A 7 -72.57 -19.92 -33.38
CA ALA A 7 -71.40 -20.51 -32.66
C ALA A 7 -70.69 -21.63 -33.47
N GLY A 8 -69.39 -21.83 -33.17
CA GLY A 8 -68.57 -22.94 -33.72
C GLY A 8 -67.42 -23.32 -32.82
N SER A 9 -67.60 -24.41 -32.07
CA SER A 9 -66.69 -25.45 -31.59
C SER A 9 -65.31 -25.08 -30.96
N ALA A 10 -65.18 -25.50 -29.76
CA ALA A 10 -63.93 -25.66 -28.98
C ALA A 10 -62.93 -26.65 -29.62
N ARG A 11 -61.69 -26.27 -29.75
CA ARG A 11 -60.58 -27.23 -29.79
C ARG A 11 -59.50 -26.75 -28.84
N GLY A 12 -59.21 -27.58 -27.84
CA GLY A 12 -58.19 -27.35 -26.84
C GLY A 12 -56.79 -27.29 -27.43
N ASN A 13 -56.07 -26.31 -27.01
CA ASN A 13 -54.62 -26.22 -27.25
C ASN A 13 -53.91 -26.39 -25.92
N ARG A 14 -53.26 -27.57 -25.74
CA ARG A 14 -52.35 -27.83 -24.61
C ARG A 14 -51.13 -26.96 -24.78
N ALA A 15 -50.85 -26.17 -23.78
CA ALA A 15 -49.57 -25.45 -23.63
C ALA A 15 -48.41 -26.44 -23.41
N PRO A 16 -47.22 -26.19 -23.99
CA PRO A 16 -46.04 -27.04 -23.77
C PRO A 16 -45.49 -26.81 -22.36
N ARG A 17 -45.25 -27.90 -21.63
CA ARG A 17 -44.53 -27.93 -20.37
C ARG A 17 -43.09 -27.48 -20.64
N THR A 18 -42.71 -26.28 -20.26
CA THR A 18 -41.33 -25.85 -20.15
C THR A 18 -40.64 -26.60 -19.03
N ALA A 19 -39.72 -27.49 -19.38
CA ALA A 19 -38.84 -28.18 -18.48
C ALA A 19 -37.93 -27.14 -17.77
N PHE A 20 -38.04 -27.05 -16.46
CA PHE A 20 -37.15 -26.32 -15.59
C PHE A 20 -35.77 -26.98 -15.68
N ARG A 21 -34.85 -26.36 -16.42
CA ARG A 21 -33.44 -26.76 -16.43
C ARG A 21 -32.84 -26.28 -15.08
N LEU A 22 -32.57 -27.22 -14.20
CA LEU A 22 -31.73 -27.01 -13.02
C LEU A 22 -30.33 -26.68 -13.52
N ASP A 23 -30.01 -25.38 -13.47
CA ASP A 23 -28.67 -24.89 -13.71
C ASP A 23 -27.80 -25.38 -12.53
N ARG A 24 -27.00 -26.39 -12.77
CA ARG A 24 -26.02 -26.91 -11.82
C ARG A 24 -24.90 -25.86 -11.72
N ARG A 25 -24.97 -25.02 -10.71
CA ARG A 25 -23.78 -24.23 -10.26
C ARG A 25 -22.70 -25.23 -9.86
N PRO A 26 -21.46 -25.10 -10.37
CA PRO A 26 -20.38 -25.94 -9.89
C PRO A 26 -20.16 -25.63 -8.39
N ALA A 27 -20.34 -26.63 -7.55
CA ALA A 27 -19.94 -26.57 -6.16
C ALA A 27 -18.41 -26.52 -6.11
N GLY A 28 -17.85 -25.51 -5.39
CA GLY A 28 -16.43 -25.51 -5.03
C GLY A 28 -15.59 -24.36 -5.58
N GLY A 29 -16.15 -23.17 -5.78
CA GLY A 29 -15.34 -21.94 -5.85
C GLY A 29 -15.03 -21.48 -4.42
N LEU A 30 -13.78 -21.64 -3.95
CA LEU A 30 -13.26 -20.88 -2.82
C LEU A 30 -13.63 -19.41 -3.08
N ALA A 31 -14.33 -18.78 -2.14
CA ALA A 31 -14.62 -17.36 -2.22
C ALA A 31 -13.28 -16.64 -2.34
N VAL A 32 -12.98 -16.13 -3.52
CA VAL A 32 -11.78 -15.30 -3.75
C VAL A 32 -12.06 -14.02 -2.95
N GLY A 33 -11.44 -13.91 -1.79
CA GLY A 33 -11.53 -12.73 -0.94
C GLY A 33 -11.16 -11.48 -1.74
N MET A 34 -11.74 -10.33 -1.39
CA MET A 34 -11.38 -9.06 -2.02
C MET A 34 -9.86 -8.87 -1.99
N PRO A 35 -9.23 -8.32 -3.04
CA PRO A 35 -7.77 -8.11 -3.08
C PRO A 35 -7.24 -7.39 -1.84
N ALA A 36 -7.97 -6.39 -1.32
CA ALA A 36 -7.64 -5.73 -0.07
C ALA A 36 -7.58 -6.68 1.13
N ASP A 37 -8.53 -7.59 1.27
CA ASP A 37 -8.54 -8.55 2.39
C ASP A 37 -7.32 -9.47 2.33
N THR A 38 -6.91 -9.91 1.13
CA THR A 38 -5.70 -10.70 0.94
C THR A 38 -4.46 -9.94 1.38
N VAL A 39 -4.33 -8.66 0.98
CA VAL A 39 -3.20 -7.81 1.39
C VAL A 39 -3.23 -7.54 2.89
N ILE A 40 -4.39 -7.27 3.48
CA ILE A 40 -4.57 -7.05 4.93
C ILE A 40 -4.15 -8.30 5.71
N GLN A 41 -4.60 -9.49 5.32
CA GLN A 41 -4.21 -10.72 5.99
C GLN A 41 -2.70 -10.99 5.87
N ALA A 42 -2.09 -10.72 4.71
CA ALA A 42 -0.65 -10.83 4.53
C ALA A 42 0.12 -9.82 5.40
N THR A 43 -0.41 -8.59 5.56
CA THR A 43 0.17 -7.56 6.43
C THR A 43 0.05 -7.95 7.91
N LEU A 44 -1.07 -8.54 8.33
CA LEU A 44 -1.22 -9.06 9.69
C LEU A 44 -0.25 -10.23 9.98
N ALA A 45 -0.02 -11.10 9.00
CA ALA A 45 0.98 -12.16 9.11
C ALA A 45 2.40 -11.60 9.25
N LEU A 46 2.76 -10.57 8.45
CA LEU A 46 4.02 -9.84 8.59
C LEU A 46 4.14 -9.24 9.99
N ARG A 47 3.14 -8.47 10.43
CA ARG A 47 3.09 -7.86 11.77
C ARG A 47 3.37 -8.89 12.87
N LYS A 48 2.70 -10.05 12.82
CA LYS A 48 2.92 -11.16 13.79
C LYS A 48 4.35 -11.67 13.75
N THR A 49 4.94 -11.84 12.57
CA THR A 49 6.33 -12.29 12.42
C THR A 49 7.32 -11.29 13.02
N LEU A 50 7.08 -9.99 12.82
CA LEU A 50 7.98 -8.94 13.29
C LEU A 50 7.87 -8.64 14.80
N ALA A 51 6.76 -8.96 15.45
CA ALA A 51 6.49 -8.62 16.85
C ALA A 51 7.54 -9.16 17.83
N GLY A 52 8.06 -10.36 17.59
CA GLY A 52 9.04 -11.02 18.47
C GLY A 52 10.51 -10.71 18.16
N LEU A 53 10.79 -9.96 17.08
CA LEU A 53 12.17 -9.72 16.66
C LEU A 53 12.84 -8.68 17.55
N LYS A 54 14.10 -8.96 17.92
CA LYS A 54 15.00 -8.04 18.61
C LYS A 54 16.10 -7.62 17.65
N PHE A 55 16.54 -6.38 17.77
CA PHE A 55 17.56 -5.81 16.91
C PHE A 55 18.74 -5.33 17.73
N PRO A 56 19.99 -5.58 17.29
CA PRO A 56 21.17 -5.04 17.91
C PRO A 56 21.36 -3.56 17.54
N ALA A 57 22.35 -2.91 18.14
CA ALA A 57 22.80 -1.61 17.68
C ALA A 57 23.07 -1.63 16.15
N PRO A 58 22.75 -0.52 15.46
CA PRO A 58 22.35 0.79 15.99
C PRO A 58 20.83 0.98 16.24
N ALA A 59 20.03 -0.08 16.25
CA ALA A 59 18.59 -0.01 16.46
C ALA A 59 18.23 -0.02 17.97
N ASP A 60 18.58 1.06 18.67
CA ASP A 60 18.30 1.17 20.11
C ASP A 60 16.80 1.33 20.43
N TYR A 61 16.06 1.93 19.51
CA TYR A 61 14.59 2.02 19.54
C TYR A 61 14.03 1.51 18.23
N VAL A 62 12.99 0.68 18.33
CA VAL A 62 12.31 0.11 17.17
C VAL A 62 10.83 0.47 17.24
N TYR A 63 10.39 1.32 16.31
CA TYR A 63 8.97 1.62 16.18
C TYR A 63 8.32 0.65 15.20
N ARG A 64 7.14 0.18 15.57
CA ARG A 64 6.32 -0.76 14.79
C ARG A 64 4.97 -0.11 14.46
N PRO A 65 4.90 0.78 13.46
CA PRO A 65 3.65 1.49 13.13
C PRO A 65 2.46 0.56 12.88
N LEU A 66 2.70 -0.63 12.36
CA LEU A 66 1.64 -1.64 12.18
C LEU A 66 1.04 -2.15 13.50
N ASP A 67 1.69 -1.93 14.66
CA ASP A 67 1.15 -2.30 15.95
C ASP A 67 0.26 -1.20 16.52
N TYR A 68 0.77 0.02 16.61
CA TYR A 68 0.11 1.12 17.30
C TYR A 68 -0.68 2.06 16.38
N ALA A 69 -0.43 2.03 15.06
CA ALA A 69 -1.13 2.81 14.03
C ALA A 69 -1.85 1.89 13.02
N TRP A 70 -2.35 0.75 13.49
CA TRP A 70 -3.04 -0.22 12.62
C TRP A 70 -4.30 0.34 12.00
N ALA A 71 -5.14 1.05 12.78
CA ALA A 71 -6.43 1.56 12.30
C ALA A 71 -6.30 2.43 11.04
N PRO A 72 -5.44 3.47 11.00
CA PRO A 72 -5.24 4.24 9.78
C PRO A 72 -4.53 3.43 8.68
N HIS A 73 -3.64 2.49 9.01
CA HIS A 73 -3.02 1.62 8.01
C HIS A 73 -4.05 0.71 7.33
N GLU A 74 -4.92 0.05 8.10
CA GLU A 74 -5.98 -0.78 7.57
C GLU A 74 -6.98 0.04 6.73
N ALA A 75 -7.36 1.23 7.18
CA ALA A 75 -8.21 2.13 6.42
C ALA A 75 -7.59 2.53 5.09
N TYR A 76 -6.26 2.79 5.07
CA TYR A 76 -5.50 3.02 3.84
C TYR A 76 -5.58 1.84 2.87
N LEU A 77 -5.32 0.63 3.35
CA LEU A 77 -5.39 -0.57 2.52
C LEU A 77 -6.82 -0.83 2.02
N ARG A 78 -7.83 -0.73 2.89
CA ARG A 78 -9.22 -0.94 2.50
C ARG A 78 -9.69 0.07 1.46
N ARG A 79 -9.35 1.34 1.63
CA ARG A 79 -9.76 2.40 0.70
C ARG A 79 -9.05 2.29 -0.65
N HIS A 80 -7.75 2.01 -0.64
CA HIS A 80 -6.91 2.17 -1.81
C HIS A 80 -6.44 0.87 -2.47
N ALA A 81 -6.58 -0.29 -1.81
CA ALA A 81 -6.29 -1.59 -2.40
C ALA A 81 -7.56 -2.40 -2.77
N ALA A 82 -8.77 -1.96 -2.39
CA ALA A 82 -10.00 -2.71 -2.60
C ALA A 82 -10.60 -2.57 -4.01
N ALA A 83 -10.39 -1.45 -4.68
CA ALA A 83 -11.14 -1.09 -5.89
C ALA A 83 -10.63 -1.75 -7.19
N GLY A 84 -9.97 -2.91 -7.12
CA GLY A 84 -9.52 -3.66 -8.30
C GLY A 84 -8.01 -3.59 -8.56
N PRO A 85 -7.55 -4.04 -9.73
CA PRO A 85 -6.13 -4.12 -10.04
C PRO A 85 -5.45 -2.75 -10.02
N ARG A 86 -4.17 -2.75 -9.60
CA ARG A 86 -3.29 -1.59 -9.63
C ARG A 86 -2.15 -1.88 -10.58
N LYS A 87 -1.88 -0.98 -11.50
CA LYS A 87 -0.78 -1.17 -12.45
C LYS A 87 0.59 -0.92 -11.81
N VAL A 88 0.68 0.12 -10.99
CA VAL A 88 1.94 0.67 -10.50
C VAL A 88 2.00 0.65 -8.98
N LEU A 89 3.07 0.09 -8.44
CA LEU A 89 3.42 0.18 -7.02
C LEU A 89 4.64 1.09 -6.84
N PHE A 90 4.48 2.19 -6.13
CA PHE A 90 5.59 2.99 -5.62
C PHE A 90 6.07 2.38 -4.30
N LEU A 91 7.29 1.86 -4.30
CA LEU A 91 7.87 1.17 -3.14
C LEU A 91 8.95 2.02 -2.49
N GLY A 92 8.75 2.39 -1.22
CA GLY A 92 9.75 3.02 -0.37
C GLY A 92 10.53 2.02 0.47
N MET A 93 11.54 2.50 1.20
CA MET A 93 12.39 1.68 2.06
C MET A 93 11.68 1.34 3.38
N ASN A 94 11.58 2.31 4.27
CA ASN A 94 11.04 2.16 5.63
C ASN A 94 10.45 3.47 6.16
N PRO A 95 9.73 3.45 7.31
CA PRO A 95 9.10 4.63 7.87
C PRO A 95 10.06 5.76 8.22
N GLY A 96 9.63 7.00 7.98
CA GLY A 96 10.20 8.17 8.60
C GLY A 96 9.52 8.50 9.94
N PRO A 97 10.23 9.19 10.88
CA PRO A 97 9.73 9.44 12.23
C PRO A 97 8.55 10.44 12.30
N PHE A 98 8.34 11.26 11.27
CA PHE A 98 7.28 12.26 11.20
C PHE A 98 6.24 11.94 10.10
N GLY A 99 6.40 10.79 9.44
CA GLY A 99 5.52 10.25 8.42
C GLY A 99 4.77 9.00 8.91
N MET A 100 5.07 7.85 8.32
CA MET A 100 4.39 6.60 8.66
C MET A 100 4.47 6.25 10.16
N ALA A 101 5.51 6.65 10.87
CA ALA A 101 5.58 6.46 12.32
C ALA A 101 4.47 7.20 13.07
N GLN A 102 3.96 8.30 12.52
CA GLN A 102 2.86 9.07 13.09
C GLN A 102 1.48 8.60 12.61
N THR A 103 1.36 8.25 11.34
CA THR A 103 0.06 8.05 10.70
C THR A 103 -0.25 6.60 10.33
N GLY A 104 0.73 5.70 10.38
CA GLY A 104 0.59 4.33 9.88
C GLY A 104 0.55 4.22 8.34
N VAL A 105 0.46 5.32 7.60
CA VAL A 105 0.38 5.34 6.14
C VAL A 105 1.79 5.48 5.54
N PRO A 106 2.15 4.72 4.49
CA PRO A 106 3.45 4.88 3.83
C PRO A 106 3.70 6.31 3.38
N PHE A 107 4.91 6.86 3.67
CA PHE A 107 5.24 8.29 3.46
C PHE A 107 4.25 9.26 4.10
N GLY A 108 3.54 8.84 5.13
CA GLY A 108 2.32 9.46 5.65
C GLY A 108 2.56 10.78 6.38
N GLU A 109 2.99 11.82 5.64
CA GLU A 109 2.97 13.19 6.13
C GLU A 109 1.55 13.57 6.57
N VAL A 110 1.41 14.14 7.77
CA VAL A 110 0.10 14.28 8.45
C VAL A 110 -0.93 15.04 7.63
N ALA A 111 -0.56 16.19 7.05
CA ALA A 111 -1.50 16.99 6.26
C ALA A 111 -1.96 16.23 5.00
N ALA A 112 -1.03 15.57 4.30
CA ALA A 112 -1.37 14.79 3.12
C ALA A 112 -2.31 13.62 3.45
N VAL A 113 -2.08 12.92 4.57
CA VAL A 113 -2.92 11.78 4.97
C VAL A 113 -4.29 12.23 5.42
N ARG A 114 -4.37 13.28 6.25
CA ARG A 114 -5.63 13.79 6.76
C ARG A 114 -6.45 14.48 5.67
N ASP A 115 -5.84 15.41 4.93
CA ASP A 115 -6.58 16.36 4.11
C ASP A 115 -6.79 15.84 2.67
N TRP A 116 -5.86 15.05 2.14
CA TRP A 116 -5.96 14.53 0.77
C TRP A 116 -6.38 13.05 0.72
N LEU A 117 -5.80 12.18 1.59
CA LEU A 117 -6.22 10.78 1.67
C LEU A 117 -7.52 10.62 2.48
N GLY A 118 -7.91 11.62 3.27
CA GLY A 118 -9.12 11.60 4.09
C GLY A 118 -9.07 10.54 5.19
N ILE A 119 -7.88 10.31 5.76
CA ILE A 119 -7.68 9.37 6.86
C ILE A 119 -7.23 10.16 8.09
N ASP A 120 -8.09 10.16 9.12
CA ASP A 120 -7.82 10.75 10.43
C ASP A 120 -8.41 9.81 11.49
N LEU A 121 -7.62 8.86 11.94
CA LEU A 121 -8.01 7.80 12.85
C LEU A 121 -7.07 7.74 14.05
N PRO A 122 -7.54 7.24 15.21
CA PRO A 122 -6.70 7.15 16.41
C PRO A 122 -5.41 6.37 16.17
N VAL A 123 -4.32 6.90 16.70
CA VAL A 123 -3.00 6.29 16.70
C VAL A 123 -2.54 6.11 18.14
N GLY A 124 -2.10 4.91 18.47
CA GLY A 124 -1.49 4.61 19.75
C GLY A 124 -0.03 5.06 19.83
N ARG A 125 0.75 4.46 20.73
CA ARG A 125 2.16 4.75 20.94
C ARG A 125 3.01 3.48 20.89
N PRO A 126 4.29 3.56 20.47
CA PRO A 126 5.22 2.47 20.64
C PRO A 126 5.44 2.18 22.13
N GLU A 127 5.76 0.94 22.46
CA GLU A 127 6.04 0.50 23.83
C GLU A 127 7.18 1.32 24.47
N ARG A 128 8.20 1.66 23.66
CA ARG A 128 9.33 2.48 24.05
C ARG A 128 9.56 3.59 23.04
N GLU A 129 9.39 4.83 23.47
CA GLU A 129 9.59 6.02 22.63
C GLU A 129 10.97 6.64 22.86
N HIS A 130 11.58 7.08 21.76
CA HIS A 130 12.75 7.96 21.81
C HIS A 130 12.30 9.38 22.19
N PRO A 131 12.93 10.04 23.19
CA PRO A 131 12.49 11.36 23.66
C PRO A 131 12.45 12.44 22.56
N GLY A 132 13.36 12.38 21.58
CA GLY A 132 13.42 13.30 20.45
C GLY A 132 12.48 12.95 19.29
N LYS A 133 11.77 11.82 19.36
CA LYS A 133 10.89 11.31 18.29
C LYS A 133 9.57 10.77 18.86
N PRO A 134 8.82 11.56 19.66
CA PRO A 134 7.56 11.08 20.21
C PRO A 134 6.53 10.82 19.11
N VAL A 135 5.65 9.84 19.34
CA VAL A 135 4.50 9.57 18.48
C VAL A 135 3.28 10.31 19.04
N THR A 136 2.82 11.30 18.32
CA THR A 136 1.64 12.10 18.66
C THR A 136 0.50 11.93 17.65
N GLY A 137 0.67 11.00 16.70
CA GLY A 137 -0.33 10.72 15.67
C GLY A 137 -0.61 11.93 14.78
N PHE A 138 -1.87 12.17 14.48
CA PHE A 138 -2.31 13.30 13.67
C PHE A 138 -2.15 14.68 14.34
N ALA A 139 -1.80 14.73 15.63
CA ALA A 139 -1.37 15.95 16.31
C ALA A 139 0.12 16.28 16.10
N CYS A 140 0.85 15.52 15.30
CA CYS A 140 2.24 15.82 14.97
C CYS A 140 2.34 17.07 14.09
N HIS A 141 2.99 18.12 14.62
CA HIS A 141 3.19 19.38 13.90
C HIS A 141 4.42 19.37 12.98
N ARG A 142 5.25 18.34 13.04
CA ARG A 142 6.44 18.23 12.20
C ARG A 142 6.10 17.57 10.87
N SER A 143 6.37 18.28 9.77
CA SER A 143 6.17 17.73 8.44
C SER A 143 7.26 16.73 8.06
N GLU A 144 6.85 15.61 7.48
CA GLU A 144 7.73 14.63 6.84
C GLU A 144 8.09 15.12 5.43
N VAL A 145 9.32 15.59 5.24
CA VAL A 145 9.74 16.20 3.97
C VAL A 145 9.62 15.24 2.80
N SER A 146 9.97 13.96 2.99
CA SER A 146 9.87 12.94 1.94
C SER A 146 8.41 12.69 1.56
N GLY A 147 7.54 12.56 2.54
CA GLY A 147 6.11 12.37 2.32
C GLY A 147 5.45 13.57 1.66
N ARG A 148 5.76 14.79 2.16
CA ARG A 148 5.25 16.03 1.55
C ARG A 148 5.65 16.17 0.08
N ARG A 149 6.89 15.81 -0.29
CA ARG A 149 7.34 15.84 -1.68
C ARG A 149 6.62 14.80 -2.52
N LEU A 150 6.52 13.56 -2.03
CA LEU A 150 5.91 12.47 -2.76
C LEU A 150 4.41 12.72 -2.99
N TRP A 151 3.66 12.95 -1.92
CA TRP A 151 2.23 13.20 -2.02
C TRP A 151 1.91 14.51 -2.73
N GLY A 152 2.76 15.55 -2.57
CA GLY A 152 2.62 16.81 -3.30
C GLY A 152 2.71 16.64 -4.82
N LEU A 153 3.65 15.83 -5.32
CA LEU A 153 3.74 15.49 -6.74
C LEU A 153 2.46 14.78 -7.23
N PHE A 154 1.93 13.84 -6.44
CA PHE A 154 0.71 13.12 -6.84
C PHE A 154 -0.53 14.02 -6.79
N GLN A 155 -0.62 14.92 -5.80
CA GLN A 155 -1.68 15.94 -5.74
C GLN A 155 -1.63 16.87 -6.96
N GLU A 156 -0.46 17.37 -7.31
CA GLU A 156 -0.27 18.25 -8.47
C GLU A 156 -0.68 17.55 -9.78
N ARG A 157 -0.25 16.28 -9.97
CA ARG A 157 -0.48 15.57 -11.23
C ARG A 157 -1.91 15.02 -11.36
N PHE A 158 -2.47 14.46 -10.30
CA PHE A 158 -3.73 13.73 -10.35
C PHE A 158 -4.93 14.50 -9.78
N GLY A 159 -4.69 15.56 -9.03
CA GLY A 159 -5.71 16.37 -8.36
C GLY A 159 -6.33 15.66 -7.17
N THR A 160 -6.98 14.52 -7.36
CA THR A 160 -7.65 13.75 -6.30
C THR A 160 -6.95 12.43 -6.00
N ALA A 161 -7.09 11.97 -4.76
CA ALA A 161 -6.56 10.67 -4.33
C ALA A 161 -7.14 9.52 -5.16
N ASP A 162 -8.43 9.54 -5.45
CA ASP A 162 -9.10 8.50 -6.23
C ASP A 162 -8.52 8.35 -7.64
N ARG A 163 -8.16 9.47 -8.30
CA ARG A 163 -7.51 9.43 -9.61
C ARG A 163 -6.12 8.80 -9.54
N PHE A 164 -5.35 9.13 -8.51
CA PHE A 164 -4.05 8.50 -8.30
C PHE A 164 -4.19 7.01 -8.03
N PHE A 165 -5.04 6.64 -7.07
CA PHE A 165 -5.24 5.25 -6.67
C PHE A 165 -6.05 4.42 -7.67
N ALA A 166 -6.56 5.00 -8.77
CA ALA A 166 -7.17 4.21 -9.84
C ALA A 166 -6.17 3.21 -10.44
N GLU A 167 -4.89 3.58 -10.56
CA GLU A 167 -3.85 2.74 -11.16
C GLU A 167 -2.61 2.55 -10.26
N HIS A 168 -2.46 3.33 -9.20
CA HIS A 168 -1.25 3.40 -8.39
C HIS A 168 -1.49 2.98 -6.93
N LEU A 169 -0.44 2.50 -6.28
CA LEU A 169 -0.40 2.29 -4.83
C LEU A 169 0.97 2.70 -4.29
N VAL A 170 1.04 3.11 -3.04
CA VAL A 170 2.30 3.41 -2.34
C VAL A 170 2.48 2.44 -1.19
N HIS A 171 3.67 1.90 -1.01
CA HIS A 171 4.01 1.02 0.10
C HIS A 171 5.45 1.22 0.58
N ASN A 172 5.75 0.87 1.82
CA ASN A 172 7.12 0.74 2.31
C ASN A 172 7.49 -0.75 2.41
N TYR A 173 8.65 -1.12 1.88
CA TYR A 173 9.15 -2.48 1.94
C TYR A 173 9.26 -2.99 3.38
N CYS A 174 10.02 -2.28 4.21
CA CYS A 174 10.14 -2.58 5.64
C CYS A 174 9.21 -1.66 6.45
N PRO A 175 8.32 -2.19 7.30
CA PRO A 175 7.42 -1.34 8.10
C PRO A 175 8.01 -0.89 9.43
N LEU A 176 9.30 -1.13 9.69
CA LEU A 176 9.98 -0.80 10.94
C LEU A 176 10.78 0.49 10.81
N LEU A 177 10.70 1.34 11.84
CA LEU A 177 11.59 2.48 12.02
C LEU A 177 12.61 2.14 13.10
N PHE A 178 13.88 2.27 12.76
CA PHE A 178 15.00 2.06 13.67
C PHE A 178 15.61 3.40 14.07
N LEU A 179 15.78 3.65 15.36
CA LEU A 179 16.37 4.88 15.87
C LEU A 179 17.55 4.56 16.78
N GLU A 180 18.60 5.35 16.63
CA GLU A 180 19.75 5.32 17.53
C GLU A 180 19.46 6.08 18.83
N ASN A 181 20.11 5.68 19.90
CA ASN A 181 20.10 6.39 21.18
C ASN A 181 21.00 7.63 21.15
N THR A 182 20.77 8.50 20.19
CA THR A 182 21.43 9.82 20.08
C THR A 182 20.46 10.91 20.52
N LYS A 183 20.94 12.09 20.89
CA LYS A 183 20.08 13.21 21.35
C LYS A 183 18.91 13.51 20.39
N LEU A 184 19.12 13.34 19.09
CA LEU A 184 18.13 13.64 18.05
C LEU A 184 17.38 12.40 17.54
N GLY A 185 17.76 11.19 17.95
CA GLY A 185 17.22 9.96 17.42
C GLY A 185 17.48 9.84 15.92
N ARG A 186 18.73 9.59 15.51
CA ARG A 186 19.05 9.35 14.10
C ARG A 186 18.28 8.13 13.62
N ASN A 187 17.69 8.22 12.44
CA ASN A 187 17.08 7.08 11.77
C ASN A 187 18.20 6.20 11.19
N ALA A 188 18.36 5.00 11.74
CA ALA A 188 19.19 3.96 11.14
C ALA A 188 18.38 3.27 10.04
N VAL A 189 18.96 3.16 8.85
CA VAL A 189 18.29 2.48 7.73
C VAL A 189 18.54 0.97 7.78
N PRO A 190 17.68 0.14 7.16
CA PRO A 190 17.82 -1.32 7.16
C PRO A 190 19.22 -1.84 6.76
N GLU A 191 19.91 -1.13 5.85
CA GLU A 191 21.25 -1.48 5.37
C GLU A 191 22.35 -1.28 6.42
N GLU A 192 22.10 -0.48 7.45
CA GLU A 192 23.06 -0.25 8.54
C GLU A 192 22.95 -1.30 9.66
N LEU A 193 21.94 -2.16 9.63
CA LEU A 193 21.77 -3.24 10.59
C LEU A 193 22.48 -4.51 10.12
N PRO A 194 22.95 -5.36 11.06
CA PRO A 194 23.54 -6.65 10.71
C PRO A 194 22.61 -7.50 9.84
N ALA A 195 23.18 -8.12 8.80
CA ALA A 195 22.42 -8.90 7.82
C ALA A 195 21.62 -10.04 8.47
N GLU A 196 22.19 -10.71 9.48
CA GLU A 196 21.50 -11.78 10.22
C GLU A 196 20.26 -11.28 10.97
N ALA A 197 20.28 -10.04 11.49
CA ALA A 197 19.12 -9.42 12.15
C ALA A 197 18.04 -9.03 11.14
N MET A 198 18.44 -8.66 9.93
CA MET A 198 17.51 -8.25 8.86
C MET A 198 16.98 -9.42 8.02
N THR A 199 17.64 -10.58 8.02
CA THR A 199 17.19 -11.74 7.23
C THR A 199 15.73 -12.13 7.52
N PRO A 200 15.27 -12.33 8.76
CA PRO A 200 13.87 -12.67 9.03
C PRO A 200 12.90 -11.54 8.65
N VAL A 201 13.33 -10.27 8.76
CA VAL A 201 12.55 -9.12 8.30
C VAL A 201 12.37 -9.16 6.79
N ASN A 202 13.47 -9.33 6.06
CA ASN A 202 13.46 -9.36 4.60
C ASN A 202 12.61 -10.52 4.07
N VAL A 203 12.75 -11.73 4.62
CA VAL A 203 11.91 -12.88 4.21
C VAL A 203 10.42 -12.60 4.40
N ALA A 204 10.05 -11.96 5.50
CA ALA A 204 8.65 -11.63 5.78
C ALA A 204 8.15 -10.49 4.87
N CYS A 205 8.96 -9.46 4.62
CA CYS A 205 8.63 -8.35 3.72
C CYS A 205 8.56 -8.79 2.26
N ASP A 206 9.47 -9.65 1.81
CA ASP A 206 9.46 -10.22 0.46
C ASP A 206 8.16 -11.00 0.20
N ARG A 207 7.72 -11.80 1.20
CA ARG A 207 6.45 -12.54 1.13
C ARG A 207 5.24 -11.60 1.00
N LEU A 208 5.20 -10.52 1.80
CA LEU A 208 4.13 -9.53 1.68
C LEU A 208 4.15 -8.86 0.31
N LEU A 209 5.32 -8.40 -0.16
CA LEU A 209 5.45 -7.72 -1.44
C LEU A 209 4.99 -8.60 -2.60
N ARG A 210 5.42 -9.87 -2.65
CA ARG A 210 4.92 -10.84 -3.65
C ARG A 210 3.41 -10.98 -3.60
N ARG A 211 2.85 -11.14 -2.40
CA ARG A 211 1.39 -11.27 -2.23
C ARG A 211 0.63 -10.02 -2.69
N MET A 212 1.17 -8.83 -2.44
CA MET A 212 0.58 -7.58 -2.93
C MET A 212 0.59 -7.52 -4.46
N VAL A 213 1.74 -7.80 -5.07
CA VAL A 213 1.89 -7.78 -6.54
C VAL A 213 0.92 -8.75 -7.21
N GLU A 214 0.87 -9.99 -6.74
CA GLU A 214 -0.03 -11.02 -7.26
C GLU A 214 -1.52 -10.67 -7.05
N SER A 215 -1.88 -10.24 -5.83
CA SER A 215 -3.30 -9.99 -5.49
C SER A 215 -3.87 -8.75 -6.15
N LEU A 216 -3.04 -7.72 -6.38
CA LEU A 216 -3.46 -6.45 -6.96
C LEU A 216 -3.19 -6.38 -8.46
N GLY A 217 -2.57 -7.39 -9.06
CA GLY A 217 -2.24 -7.40 -10.49
C GLY A 217 -1.22 -6.32 -10.88
N ILE A 218 -0.27 -6.00 -9.99
CA ILE A 218 0.76 -4.98 -10.22
C ILE A 218 1.69 -5.47 -11.33
N THR A 219 1.89 -4.65 -12.35
CA THR A 219 2.77 -4.94 -13.49
C THR A 219 4.05 -4.11 -13.48
N THR A 220 4.08 -3.00 -12.72
CA THR A 220 5.23 -2.13 -12.63
C THR A 220 5.51 -1.77 -11.16
N VAL A 221 6.76 -1.93 -10.73
CA VAL A 221 7.22 -1.48 -9.41
C VAL A 221 8.24 -0.36 -9.57
N VAL A 222 7.94 0.78 -8.98
CA VAL A 222 8.81 1.96 -8.97
C VAL A 222 9.51 2.05 -7.62
N GLY A 223 10.80 1.75 -7.58
CA GLY A 223 11.63 1.95 -6.40
C GLY A 223 11.85 3.43 -6.11
N ILE A 224 11.46 3.89 -4.91
CA ILE A 224 11.77 5.23 -4.41
C ILE A 224 13.16 5.17 -3.75
N GLY A 225 14.20 5.37 -4.56
CA GLY A 225 15.59 5.16 -4.20
C GLY A 225 16.11 3.77 -4.55
N GLY A 226 17.44 3.57 -4.48
CA GLY A 226 18.11 2.34 -4.92
C GLY A 226 17.75 1.13 -4.08
N TYR A 227 17.75 1.25 -2.76
CA TYR A 227 17.40 0.15 -1.87
C TYR A 227 16.04 -0.49 -2.19
N ALA A 228 15.01 0.33 -2.34
CA ALA A 228 13.67 -0.17 -2.62
C ALA A 228 13.57 -0.87 -3.99
N GLU A 229 14.28 -0.36 -5.01
CA GLU A 229 14.37 -1.01 -6.31
C GLU A 229 15.07 -2.37 -6.21
N GLU A 230 16.21 -2.43 -5.54
CA GLU A 230 16.99 -3.67 -5.37
C GLU A 230 16.19 -4.73 -4.60
N ARG A 231 15.53 -4.32 -3.52
CA ARG A 231 14.65 -5.24 -2.75
C ARG A 231 13.46 -5.72 -3.58
N ALA A 232 12.87 -4.85 -4.41
CA ALA A 232 11.80 -5.25 -5.33
C ALA A 232 12.27 -6.33 -6.31
N ARG A 233 13.43 -6.12 -6.95
CA ARG A 233 14.02 -7.11 -7.89
C ARG A 233 14.28 -8.45 -7.22
N THR A 234 14.84 -8.43 -6.00
CA THR A 234 15.12 -9.65 -5.23
C THR A 234 13.82 -10.35 -4.82
N ALA A 235 12.87 -9.60 -4.23
CA ALA A 235 11.63 -10.18 -3.72
C ALA A 235 10.71 -10.73 -4.81
N LEU A 236 10.72 -10.14 -5.99
CA LEU A 236 9.81 -10.47 -7.07
C LEU A 236 10.46 -11.28 -8.20
N ASP A 237 11.65 -11.81 -7.95
CA ASP A 237 12.33 -12.67 -8.91
C ASP A 237 11.42 -13.81 -9.40
N GLY A 238 11.40 -14.04 -10.71
CA GLY A 238 10.52 -15.00 -11.38
C GLY A 238 9.08 -14.50 -11.65
N LEU A 239 8.71 -13.26 -11.24
CA LEU A 239 7.44 -12.64 -11.63
C LEU A 239 7.59 -11.73 -12.85
N LEU A 240 6.55 -11.65 -13.68
CA LEU A 240 6.51 -10.75 -14.85
C LEU A 240 6.17 -9.33 -14.40
N VAL A 241 7.18 -8.60 -13.93
CA VAL A 241 7.07 -7.23 -13.42
C VAL A 241 8.14 -6.35 -14.04
N THR A 242 7.75 -5.16 -14.48
CA THR A 242 8.67 -4.10 -14.92
C THR A 242 9.16 -3.31 -13.71
N TYR A 243 10.43 -2.92 -13.73
CA TYR A 243 11.02 -2.13 -12.65
C TYR A 243 11.45 -0.77 -13.15
N ALA A 244 11.09 0.27 -12.40
CA ALA A 244 11.52 1.63 -12.59
C ALA A 244 12.05 2.22 -11.27
N LYS A 245 12.70 3.38 -11.34
CA LYS A 245 13.27 4.05 -10.18
C LYS A 245 13.11 5.56 -10.25
N VAL A 246 12.79 6.16 -9.11
CA VAL A 246 12.88 7.61 -8.91
C VAL A 246 13.89 7.95 -7.82
N PRO A 247 14.53 9.13 -7.86
CA PRO A 247 15.41 9.55 -6.78
C PRO A 247 14.64 9.63 -5.46
N HIS A 248 15.28 9.25 -4.34
CA HIS A 248 14.63 9.32 -3.02
C HIS A 248 14.33 10.78 -2.64
N PRO A 249 13.12 11.11 -2.15
CA PRO A 249 12.69 12.48 -1.84
C PRO A 249 13.29 13.08 -0.55
N SER A 250 14.17 12.35 0.15
CA SER A 250 14.80 12.81 1.38
C SER A 250 15.64 14.06 1.19
N PRO A 251 15.68 14.97 2.21
CA PRO A 251 16.62 16.07 2.24
C PRO A 251 18.10 15.67 2.16
N ALA A 252 18.43 14.43 2.53
CA ALA A 252 19.79 13.90 2.38
C ALA A 252 20.19 13.67 0.92
N ASN A 253 19.24 13.64 -0.01
CA ASN A 253 19.51 13.48 -1.43
C ASN A 253 19.69 14.86 -2.12
N PRO A 254 20.89 15.20 -2.65
CA PRO A 254 21.12 16.47 -3.31
C PRO A 254 20.21 16.74 -4.52
N VAL A 255 19.86 15.70 -5.27
CA VAL A 255 18.93 15.81 -6.41
C VAL A 255 17.56 16.27 -5.95
N ALA A 256 17.09 15.73 -4.83
CA ALA A 256 15.78 16.09 -4.27
C ALA A 256 15.71 17.55 -3.78
N ASN A 257 16.83 18.12 -3.38
CA ASN A 257 16.88 19.52 -2.92
C ASN A 257 16.88 20.55 -4.07
N ARG A 258 17.13 20.11 -5.30
CA ARG A 258 17.13 20.95 -6.52
C ARG A 258 15.80 20.90 -7.29
N GLY A 259 14.79 20.21 -6.76
CA GLY A 259 13.48 20.08 -7.41
C GLY A 259 13.10 18.63 -7.63
N TRP A 260 12.71 17.95 -6.55
CA TRP A 260 12.40 16.52 -6.58
C TRP A 260 11.27 16.16 -7.56
N SER A 261 10.18 16.94 -7.56
CA SER A 261 9.01 16.67 -8.40
C SER A 261 9.37 16.62 -9.89
N ALA A 262 10.15 17.59 -10.35
CA ALA A 262 10.61 17.63 -11.75
C ALA A 262 11.52 16.43 -12.08
N ALA A 263 12.47 16.10 -11.19
CA ALA A 263 13.38 14.97 -11.39
C ALA A 263 12.63 13.61 -11.38
N ALA A 264 11.66 13.45 -10.48
CA ALA A 264 10.84 12.24 -10.41
C ALA A 264 9.92 12.11 -11.63
N THR A 265 9.24 13.19 -12.04
CA THR A 265 8.40 13.20 -13.23
C THR A 265 9.21 12.84 -14.48
N LYS A 266 10.37 13.48 -14.67
CA LYS A 266 11.27 13.15 -15.78
C LYS A 266 11.63 11.67 -15.80
N ALA A 267 12.06 11.13 -14.66
CA ALA A 267 12.44 9.71 -14.56
C ALA A 267 11.27 8.77 -14.85
N LEU A 268 10.05 9.11 -14.43
CA LEU A 268 8.86 8.29 -14.67
C LEU A 268 8.41 8.31 -16.13
N VAL A 269 8.56 9.45 -16.82
CA VAL A 269 8.27 9.56 -18.27
C VAL A 269 9.33 8.80 -19.08
N GLU A 270 10.62 9.00 -18.79
CA GLU A 270 11.73 8.31 -19.50
C GLU A 270 11.67 6.79 -19.34
N GLN A 271 11.08 6.28 -18.26
CA GLN A 271 10.89 4.85 -17.99
C GLN A 271 9.47 4.35 -18.36
N GLU A 272 8.71 5.13 -19.10
CA GLU A 272 7.37 4.80 -19.62
C GLU A 272 6.34 4.41 -18.52
N VAL A 273 6.57 4.85 -17.27
CA VAL A 273 5.60 4.68 -16.18
C VAL A 273 4.46 5.70 -16.31
N TRP A 274 4.79 6.90 -16.73
CA TRP A 274 3.85 7.98 -17.01
C TRP A 274 4.00 8.49 -18.44
N SER A 275 2.91 9.00 -19.00
CA SER A 275 2.86 9.70 -20.28
C SER A 275 2.88 11.23 -20.08
#